data_8964bdb8288263fce151b0673be907aa
#
_entry.id   8964bdb8288263fce151b0673be907aa
#
_cell.length_a   1.000
_cell.length_b   1.000
_cell.length_c   1.000
_cell.angle_alpha   90.00
_cell.angle_beta   90.00
_cell.angle_gamma   90.00
#
_symmetry.space_group_name_H-M   'P 1'
#
loop_
_entity.id
_entity.type
_entity.pdbx_description
1 polymer ?
#
loop_
_entity_poly.entity_id
_entity_poly.type
_entity_poly.pdbx_seq_one_letter_code
_entity_poly.pdbx_strand_id
1 'polypeptide(L)' 'MGERSRFREGDKSPKNAVYMEIGETGASVQNPMIIELGKGDKFPPTRNKNRVWTQK' A
#
# COMPACT_ATOMS: atom_id res chain seq x y z
N MET A 1 -0.95 19.00 4.40
CA MET A 1 -0.60 18.40 4.01
C MET A 1 -0.01 17.47 4.57
N GLY A 2 0.41 16.80 4.45
CA GLY A 2 1.15 15.85 5.10
C GLY A 2 0.56 14.52 5.33
N GLU A 3 -0.58 14.24 4.78
CA GLU A 3 -1.07 12.92 4.97
C GLU A 3 -0.22 11.93 4.25
N ARG A 4 0.17 10.88 4.93
CA ARG A 4 0.96 9.84 4.33
C ARG A 4 0.08 9.02 3.39
N SER A 5 0.49 8.86 2.16
CA SER A 5 -0.27 8.12 1.18
C SER A 5 0.39 6.83 0.73
N ARG A 6 1.59 6.53 1.21
CA ARG A 6 2.32 5.32 0.85
C ARG A 6 2.66 4.53 2.09
N PHE A 7 2.49 3.22 2.01
CA PHE A 7 2.67 2.35 3.16
C PHE A 7 3.57 1.19 2.78
N ARG A 8 4.27 0.65 3.74
CA ARG A 8 5.16 -0.47 3.54
C ARG A 8 4.68 -1.65 4.34
N GLU A 9 5.22 -2.80 4.01
CA GLU A 9 4.98 -4.02 4.76
C GLU A 9 5.13 -3.75 6.26
N GLY A 10 4.16 -4.22 7.03
CA GLY A 10 4.19 -4.04 8.47
C GLY A 10 3.56 -2.76 8.99
N ASP A 11 3.35 -1.77 8.13
CA ASP A 11 2.64 -0.57 8.54
C ASP A 11 1.19 -0.91 8.82
N LYS A 12 0.53 -0.12 9.65
CA LYS A 12 -0.88 -0.30 9.93
C LYS A 12 -1.70 0.62 9.05
N SER A 13 -2.81 0.12 8.53
CA SER A 13 -3.65 0.95 7.70
C SER A 13 -4.35 2.00 8.54
N PRO A 14 -4.46 3.24 8.06
CA PRO A 14 -5.08 4.31 8.83
C PRO A 14 -6.60 4.26 8.80
N LYS A 15 -7.17 3.54 7.87
CA LYS A 15 -8.63 3.46 7.77
C LYS A 15 -9.03 2.29 6.90
N ASN A 16 -10.31 1.95 6.93
CA ASN A 16 -10.85 0.91 6.06
C ASN A 16 -10.78 1.41 4.62
N ALA A 17 -10.09 0.71 3.76
CA ALA A 17 -9.95 1.13 2.38
C ALA A 17 -9.36 0.01 1.54
N VAL A 18 -9.39 0.24 0.24
CA VAL A 18 -8.73 -0.65 -0.71
C VAL A 18 -7.38 -0.05 -1.05
N TYR A 19 -6.35 -0.87 -1.06
CA TYR A 19 -4.98 -0.45 -1.31
C TYR A 19 -4.41 -1.19 -2.51
N MET A 20 -3.46 -0.57 -3.18
CA MET A 20 -2.89 -1.09 -4.41
C MET A 20 -1.37 -1.01 -4.35
N GLU A 21 -0.71 -2.00 -4.92
CA GLU A 21 0.73 -2.03 -5.01
C GLU A 21 1.21 -1.02 -6.07
N ILE A 22 2.22 -0.22 -5.74
CA ILE A 22 2.84 0.69 -6.70
C ILE A 22 4.34 0.62 -6.51
N GLY A 23 5.11 1.20 -7.43
CA GLY A 23 6.54 1.30 -7.28
C GLY A 23 6.88 2.25 -6.15
N GLU A 24 8.07 2.10 -5.56
CA GLU A 24 8.44 2.91 -4.41
C GLU A 24 8.59 4.39 -4.75
N THR A 25 8.74 4.71 -6.03
CA THR A 25 8.78 6.11 -6.47
C THR A 25 7.40 6.64 -6.82
N GLY A 26 6.36 5.82 -6.67
CA GLY A 26 5.02 6.22 -7.01
C GLY A 26 4.59 5.82 -8.42
N ALA A 27 5.46 5.15 -9.17
CA ALA A 27 5.13 4.76 -10.53
C ALA A 27 4.17 3.59 -10.54
N SER A 28 3.29 3.54 -11.54
CA SER A 28 2.38 2.42 -11.71
C SER A 28 3.15 1.17 -12.06
N VAL A 29 2.63 0.02 -11.63
CA VAL A 29 3.25 -1.26 -11.98
C VAL A 29 2.23 -2.10 -12.72
N GLN A 30 2.72 -3.08 -13.47
CA GLN A 30 1.84 -3.98 -14.19
C GLN A 30 1.21 -4.97 -13.23
N ASN A 31 -0.06 -5.27 -13.45
CA ASN A 31 -0.79 -6.23 -12.63
C ASN A 31 -0.60 -5.98 -11.14
N PRO A 32 -0.92 -4.78 -10.68
CA PRO A 32 -0.71 -4.46 -9.27
C PRO A 32 -1.59 -5.33 -8.39
N MET A 33 -1.03 -5.72 -7.24
CA MET A 33 -1.82 -6.44 -6.27
C MET A 33 -2.76 -5.46 -5.58
N ILE A 34 -4.00 -5.85 -5.41
CA ILE A 34 -5.01 -5.00 -4.78
C ILE A 34 -5.52 -5.75 -3.55
N ILE A 35 -5.55 -5.06 -2.42
CA ILE A 35 -5.97 -5.65 -1.16
C ILE A 35 -6.96 -4.73 -0.46
N GLU A 36 -7.75 -5.31 0.40
CA GLU A 36 -8.69 -4.56 1.21
C GLU A 36 -8.27 -4.73 2.66
N LEU A 37 -8.09 -3.64 3.39
CA LEU A 37 -7.69 -3.68 4.79
C LEU A 37 -8.63 -2.86 5.64
N GLY A 38 -8.85 -3.32 6.87
CA GLY A 38 -9.57 -2.54 7.85
C GLY A 38 -8.59 -1.67 8.63
N LYS A 39 -9.12 -0.66 9.29
CA LYS A 39 -8.30 0.24 10.09
C LYS A 39 -7.49 -0.56 11.10
N GLY A 40 -6.20 -0.32 11.15
CA GLY A 40 -5.31 -1.01 12.08
C GLY A 40 -4.73 -2.31 11.56
N ASP A 41 -5.18 -2.80 10.41
CA ASP A 41 -4.61 -4.02 9.85
C ASP A 41 -3.23 -3.73 9.29
N LYS A 42 -2.34 -4.69 9.40
CA LYS A 42 -0.98 -4.51 8.88
C LYS A 42 -0.94 -4.83 7.40
N PHE A 43 -0.15 -4.06 6.68
CA PHE A 43 0.05 -4.31 5.25
C PHE A 43 0.89 -5.57 5.06
N PRO A 44 0.48 -6.44 4.13
CA PRO A 44 1.27 -7.63 3.83
C PRO A 44 2.50 -7.26 3.01
N PRO A 45 3.46 -8.17 2.88
CA PRO A 45 4.62 -7.89 2.04
C PRO A 45 4.22 -7.78 0.58
N THR A 46 4.91 -6.90 -0.16
CA THR A 46 4.73 -6.81 -1.59
C THR A 46 5.53 -7.92 -2.26
N ARG A 47 5.22 -8.18 -3.53
CA ARG A 47 5.93 -9.23 -4.27
C ARG A 47 7.38 -8.87 -4.54
N ASN A 48 7.68 -7.59 -4.62
CA ASN A 48 9.04 -7.10 -4.83
C ASN A 48 9.40 -6.09 -3.78
N LYS A 49 10.69 -6.01 -3.45
CA LYS A 49 11.15 -5.10 -2.41
C LYS A 49 10.96 -3.63 -2.80
N ASN A 50 10.92 -3.34 -4.09
CA ASN A 50 10.82 -1.96 -4.56
C ASN A 50 9.37 -1.51 -4.73
N ARG A 51 8.48 -2.08 -3.98
CA ARG A 51 7.06 -1.74 -4.09
C ARG A 51 6.54 -1.24 -2.75
N VAL A 52 5.52 -0.42 -2.83
CA VAL A 52 4.83 0.07 -1.62
C VAL A 52 3.33 0.01 -1.89
N TRP A 53 2.55 0.25 -0.86
CA TRP A 53 1.10 0.25 -0.98
C TRP A 53 0.60 1.67 -0.99
N THR A 54 -0.45 1.94 -1.74
CA THR A 54 -1.11 3.24 -1.73
C THR A 54 -2.60 3.01 -1.70
N GLN A 55 -3.35 3.95 -1.17
CA GLN A 55 -4.79 3.84 -1.17
C GLN A 55 -5.29 4.01 -2.61
N LYS A 56 -6.14 3.10 -3.00
CA LYS A 56 -6.69 3.13 -4.35
C LYS A 56 -7.72 4.23 -4.51
#